data_e148e0b8785dca68924c6a33137608b4
#
_entry.id   e148e0b8785dca68924c6a33137608b4
#
_cell.length_a   1.000
_cell.length_b   1.000
_cell.length_c   1.000
_cell.angle_alpha   90.00
_cell.angle_beta   90.00
_cell.angle_gamma   90.00
#
_symmetry.space_group_name_H-M   'P 1'
#
loop_
_entity.id
_entity.type
_entity.pdbx_description
1 polymer ?
#
loop_
_entity_poly.entity_id
_entity_poly.type
_entity_poly.pdbx_seq_one_letter_code
_entity_poly.pdbx_strand_id
1 'polypeptide(L)'
;LFRSQKDPLTPYLVNVKQTDLEPGKYNVILGEQLASQLGVNRGDQIRVMVPSASQFTPMGRIPSQRLFNVIGTFAANSEVDGYEMLVNIEDASRLMRYPAGNITGWRLWLDEPLKVDSLSQQKLPEGSKWQDWRDRKGELFQAVRMEKNMMGLLLSLIVAVAAFNIITSLGLMVMEKQGEVAILQTQGLTPRQIMMVFMVQGASAGIIGAILGAALGALLASQLNNLMPIIGVLLDGAALPVAIEPLQVIVIALVAMAIALLSTLYPSWRAAATQPAEALRYE
;
A
#
# COMPACT_ATOMS: atom_id res chain seq x y z
N LEU A 1 -12.84 5.29 27.61
CA LEU A 1 -12.00 4.43 26.77
C LEU A 1 -10.51 4.47 27.09
N PHE A 2 -10.05 5.31 28.02
CA PHE A 2 -8.63 5.52 28.25
C PHE A 2 -8.26 5.27 29.70
N ARG A 3 -7.70 4.10 29.96
CA ARG A 3 -7.06 3.75 31.23
C ARG A 3 -5.59 3.37 31.07
N SER A 4 -5.01 3.57 29.90
CA SER A 4 -3.62 3.20 29.64
C SER A 4 -2.74 4.43 29.45
N GLN A 5 -1.67 4.54 30.24
CA GLN A 5 -0.59 5.52 30.05
C GLN A 5 0.16 5.36 28.70
N LYS A 6 -0.18 4.33 27.93
CA LYS A 6 0.39 3.98 26.62
C LYS A 6 -0.57 4.27 25.45
N ASP A 7 -1.52 5.20 25.62
CA ASP A 7 -2.39 5.58 24.52
C ASP A 7 -1.60 6.30 23.43
N PRO A 8 -1.73 5.93 22.15
CA PRO A 8 -1.02 6.55 21.04
C PRO A 8 -1.32 8.04 20.87
N LEU A 9 -2.45 8.54 21.38
CA LEU A 9 -2.79 9.97 21.33
C LEU A 9 -2.11 10.79 22.43
N THR A 10 -1.59 10.13 23.48
CA THR A 10 -0.93 10.83 24.60
C THR A 10 0.21 11.77 24.16
N PRO A 11 1.11 11.39 23.21
CA PRO A 11 2.17 12.29 22.74
C PRO A 11 1.67 13.53 21.98
N TYR A 12 0.45 13.49 21.47
CA TYR A 12 -0.15 14.53 20.63
C TYR A 12 -1.06 15.49 21.40
N LEU A 13 -1.16 15.33 22.73
CA LEU A 13 -1.93 16.24 23.59
C LEU A 13 -1.28 17.62 23.66
N VAL A 14 -2.06 18.67 23.45
CA VAL A 14 -1.59 20.06 23.45
C VAL A 14 -2.06 20.75 24.73
N ASN A 15 -1.10 21.16 25.58
CA ASN A 15 -1.34 21.91 26.83
C ASN A 15 -2.31 21.25 27.83
N VAL A 16 -2.44 19.91 27.77
CA VAL A 16 -3.32 19.14 28.64
C VAL A 16 -2.74 17.76 28.88
N LYS A 17 -3.04 17.15 30.01
CA LYS A 17 -2.69 15.78 30.33
C LYS A 17 -3.94 14.91 30.35
N GLN A 18 -3.77 13.63 30.01
CA GLN A 18 -4.87 12.68 30.08
C GLN A 18 -5.45 12.54 31.50
N THR A 19 -4.63 12.76 32.53
CA THR A 19 -5.03 12.78 33.94
C THR A 19 -6.03 13.88 34.28
N ASP A 20 -6.09 14.94 33.48
CA ASP A 20 -7.00 16.09 33.72
C ASP A 20 -8.46 15.76 33.35
N LEU A 21 -8.68 14.58 32.71
CA LEU A 21 -10.01 14.03 32.48
C LEU A 21 -10.53 13.32 33.75
N GLU A 22 -10.80 14.09 34.78
CA GLU A 22 -11.33 13.57 36.06
C GLU A 22 -12.80 13.15 35.92
N PRO A 23 -13.19 12.02 36.53
CA PRO A 23 -14.58 11.54 36.52
C PRO A 23 -15.53 12.54 37.18
N GLY A 24 -16.69 12.77 36.60
CA GLY A 24 -17.74 13.65 37.14
C GLY A 24 -17.57 15.13 36.80
N LYS A 25 -16.43 15.57 36.27
CA LYS A 25 -16.21 16.96 35.86
C LYS A 25 -16.69 17.28 34.45
N TYR A 26 -17.01 16.27 33.66
CA TYR A 26 -17.40 16.40 32.25
C TYR A 26 -16.40 17.21 31.45
N ASN A 27 -15.11 16.91 31.63
CA ASN A 27 -14.03 17.49 30.87
C ASN A 27 -13.89 16.78 29.52
N VAL A 28 -13.52 17.51 28.47
CA VAL A 28 -13.29 16.99 27.12
C VAL A 28 -12.03 17.57 26.53
N ILE A 29 -11.29 16.72 25.81
CA ILE A 29 -10.18 17.11 24.95
C ILE A 29 -10.64 16.85 23.51
N LEU A 30 -10.57 17.87 22.65
CA LEU A 30 -11.01 17.80 21.26
C LEU A 30 -9.83 17.64 20.32
N GLY A 31 -10.05 17.00 19.16
CA GLY A 31 -9.11 17.16 18.07
C GLY A 31 -9.02 18.63 17.63
N GLU A 32 -7.83 19.10 17.29
CA GLU A 32 -7.57 20.51 16.97
C GLU A 32 -8.44 21.01 15.81
N GLN A 33 -8.59 20.18 14.78
CA GLN A 33 -9.44 20.50 13.63
C GLN A 33 -10.92 20.58 14.02
N LEU A 34 -11.39 19.66 14.89
CA LEU A 34 -12.75 19.68 15.40
C LEU A 34 -13.02 20.93 16.26
N ALA A 35 -12.09 21.30 17.14
CA ALA A 35 -12.18 22.52 17.95
C ALA A 35 -12.26 23.78 17.06
N SER A 36 -11.44 23.84 16.02
CA SER A 36 -11.45 24.92 15.03
C SER A 36 -12.79 24.99 14.26
N GLN A 37 -13.32 23.84 13.82
CA GLN A 37 -14.61 23.79 13.11
C GLN A 37 -15.79 24.24 13.99
N LEU A 38 -15.74 23.90 15.27
CA LEU A 38 -16.76 24.32 16.25
C LEU A 38 -16.55 25.77 16.75
N GLY A 39 -15.41 26.37 16.46
CA GLY A 39 -15.05 27.70 16.94
C GLY A 39 -14.89 27.80 18.45
N VAL A 40 -14.45 26.71 19.10
CA VAL A 40 -14.31 26.61 20.56
C VAL A 40 -12.84 26.57 20.98
N ASN A 41 -12.56 27.19 22.12
CA ASN A 41 -11.25 27.26 22.72
C ASN A 41 -11.24 26.57 24.10
N ARG A 42 -10.05 26.44 24.66
CA ARG A 42 -9.88 25.95 26.02
C ARG A 42 -10.65 26.88 27.03
N GLY A 43 -11.48 26.27 27.86
CA GLY A 43 -12.34 26.95 28.82
C GLY A 43 -13.78 27.10 28.36
N ASP A 44 -14.07 26.89 27.09
CA ASP A 44 -15.43 26.92 26.56
C ASP A 44 -16.20 25.64 26.91
N GLN A 45 -17.52 25.72 26.78
CA GLN A 45 -18.40 24.57 26.98
C GLN A 45 -19.04 24.13 25.66
N ILE A 46 -19.03 22.84 25.43
CA ILE A 46 -19.72 22.22 24.30
C ILE A 46 -20.85 21.31 24.79
N ARG A 47 -21.92 21.26 24.01
CA ARG A 47 -23.03 20.34 24.27
C ARG A 47 -22.86 19.07 23.43
N VAL A 48 -22.60 17.97 24.11
CA VAL A 48 -22.49 16.65 23.46
C VAL A 48 -23.84 15.95 23.56
N MET A 49 -24.35 15.48 22.42
CA MET A 49 -25.61 14.76 22.31
C MET A 49 -25.37 13.37 21.73
N VAL A 50 -26.08 12.38 22.30
CA VAL A 50 -26.05 10.99 21.83
C VAL A 50 -27.44 10.59 21.39
N PRO A 51 -27.75 10.60 20.08
CA PRO A 51 -29.08 10.27 19.55
C PRO A 51 -29.53 8.86 19.88
N SER A 52 -28.60 7.89 19.90
CA SER A 52 -28.87 6.49 20.23
C SER A 52 -29.32 6.28 21.69
N ALA A 53 -28.87 7.12 22.61
CA ALA A 53 -29.24 7.10 24.03
C ALA A 53 -30.44 8.02 24.33
N SER A 54 -31.48 7.96 23.51
CA SER A 54 -32.67 8.79 23.63
C SER A 54 -33.65 8.24 24.67
N GLN A 55 -34.40 9.15 25.35
CA GLN A 55 -35.49 8.81 26.24
C GLN A 55 -36.83 9.23 25.64
N PHE A 56 -37.82 8.33 25.76
CA PHE A 56 -39.20 8.66 25.44
C PHE A 56 -39.80 9.60 26.50
N THR A 57 -40.30 10.71 26.02
CA THR A 57 -41.09 11.63 26.84
C THR A 57 -42.46 11.83 26.20
N PRO A 58 -43.46 12.36 26.92
CA PRO A 58 -44.76 12.68 26.34
C PRO A 58 -44.70 13.62 25.12
N MET A 59 -43.64 14.39 25.01
CA MET A 59 -43.39 15.31 23.88
C MET A 59 -42.50 14.70 22.75
N GLY A 60 -42.15 13.40 22.82
CA GLY A 60 -41.32 12.73 21.84
C GLY A 60 -39.99 12.20 22.36
N ARG A 61 -39.11 11.77 21.46
CA ARG A 61 -37.77 11.25 21.80
C ARG A 61 -36.81 12.42 22.04
N ILE A 62 -36.25 12.48 23.24
CA ILE A 62 -35.21 13.46 23.58
C ILE A 62 -33.87 12.74 23.67
N PRO A 63 -32.84 13.12 22.88
CA PRO A 63 -31.52 12.55 22.97
C PRO A 63 -30.84 12.86 24.29
N SER A 64 -30.02 11.93 24.78
CA SER A 64 -29.18 12.21 25.95
C SER A 64 -28.17 13.27 25.57
N GLN A 65 -28.04 14.31 26.43
CA GLN A 65 -27.15 15.44 26.20
C GLN A 65 -26.53 15.91 27.50
N ARG A 66 -25.30 16.40 27.43
CA ARG A 66 -24.57 17.01 28.55
C ARG A 66 -23.63 18.10 28.03
N LEU A 67 -23.39 19.08 28.90
CA LEU A 67 -22.36 20.10 28.70
C LEU A 67 -21.02 19.54 29.15
N PHE A 68 -20.00 19.70 28.34
CA PHE A 68 -18.63 19.33 28.62
C PHE A 68 -17.73 20.54 28.54
N ASN A 69 -16.75 20.61 29.43
CA ASN A 69 -15.78 21.70 29.49
C ASN A 69 -14.59 21.34 28.61
N VAL A 70 -14.24 22.17 27.65
CA VAL A 70 -13.06 21.99 26.79
C VAL A 70 -11.82 22.36 27.59
N ILE A 71 -11.01 21.35 27.96
CA ILE A 71 -9.79 21.55 28.75
C ILE A 71 -8.52 21.61 27.90
N GLY A 72 -8.57 21.19 26.67
CA GLY A 72 -7.45 21.21 25.75
C GLY A 72 -7.77 20.54 24.42
N THR A 73 -6.76 20.44 23.56
CA THR A 73 -6.85 19.80 22.25
C THR A 73 -5.76 18.75 22.07
N PHE A 74 -5.89 17.92 21.05
CA PHE A 74 -4.82 17.06 20.56
C PHE A 74 -4.65 17.28 19.05
N ALA A 75 -3.40 17.15 18.57
CA ALA A 75 -3.01 17.34 17.18
C ALA A 75 -2.19 16.14 16.69
N ALA A 76 -2.87 15.12 16.19
CA ALA A 76 -2.23 13.92 15.61
C ALA A 76 -1.86 14.10 14.13
N ASN A 77 -2.19 15.25 13.53
CA ASN A 77 -2.04 15.58 12.12
C ASN A 77 -2.68 14.52 11.21
N SER A 78 -3.86 14.08 11.59
CA SER A 78 -4.61 13.05 10.88
C SER A 78 -6.12 13.32 10.90
N GLU A 79 -6.88 12.57 10.15
CA GLU A 79 -8.34 12.70 10.09
C GLU A 79 -9.02 12.65 11.47
N VAL A 80 -8.43 11.96 12.45
CA VAL A 80 -9.00 11.83 13.79
C VAL A 80 -9.14 13.18 14.50
N ASP A 81 -8.30 14.16 14.15
CA ASP A 81 -8.36 15.50 14.69
C ASP A 81 -9.66 16.23 14.31
N GLY A 82 -10.35 15.76 13.25
CA GLY A 82 -11.58 16.34 12.75
C GLY A 82 -12.87 15.75 13.34
N TYR A 83 -12.79 14.59 14.03
CA TYR A 83 -14.03 13.93 14.52
C TYR A 83 -13.89 13.20 15.85
N GLU A 84 -12.70 13.02 16.42
CA GLU A 84 -12.55 12.35 17.72
C GLU A 84 -12.48 13.37 18.87
N MET A 85 -13.03 12.95 20.01
CA MET A 85 -12.91 13.63 21.28
C MET A 85 -12.58 12.63 22.39
N LEU A 86 -11.84 13.07 23.39
CA LEU A 86 -11.45 12.27 24.54
C LEU A 86 -12.22 12.76 25.76
N VAL A 87 -12.89 11.84 26.46
CA VAL A 87 -13.64 12.11 27.69
C VAL A 87 -13.38 11.02 28.70
N ASN A 88 -13.66 11.30 29.97
CA ASN A 88 -13.59 10.26 30.99
C ASN A 88 -14.63 9.16 30.74
N ILE A 89 -14.24 7.90 30.96
CA ILE A 89 -15.09 6.74 30.70
C ILE A 89 -16.37 6.72 31.52
N GLU A 90 -16.32 7.21 32.75
CA GLU A 90 -17.52 7.29 33.60
C GLU A 90 -18.50 8.37 33.12
N ASP A 91 -17.98 9.49 32.65
CA ASP A 91 -18.80 10.58 32.10
C ASP A 91 -19.41 10.17 30.75
N ALA A 92 -18.64 9.44 29.92
CA ALA A 92 -19.16 8.83 28.71
C ALA A 92 -20.27 7.82 29.00
N SER A 93 -20.07 6.94 29.97
CA SER A 93 -21.09 5.95 30.37
C SER A 93 -22.37 6.62 30.88
N ARG A 94 -22.24 7.68 31.68
CA ARG A 94 -23.39 8.48 32.16
C ARG A 94 -24.12 9.16 31.00
N LEU A 95 -23.38 9.72 30.04
CA LEU A 95 -23.96 10.35 28.85
C LEU A 95 -24.69 9.30 27.97
N MET A 96 -24.13 8.11 27.81
CA MET A 96 -24.74 7.00 27.05
C MET A 96 -25.80 6.24 27.85
N ARG A 97 -26.00 6.59 29.12
CA ARG A 97 -26.94 5.94 30.08
C ARG A 97 -26.67 4.45 30.25
N TYR A 98 -25.38 4.08 30.25
CA TYR A 98 -25.00 2.72 30.58
C TYR A 98 -25.04 2.47 32.08
N PRO A 99 -25.37 1.26 32.54
CA PRO A 99 -25.21 0.86 33.93
C PRO A 99 -23.75 1.05 34.37
N ALA A 100 -23.56 1.31 35.66
CA ALA A 100 -22.21 1.52 36.21
C ALA A 100 -21.31 0.32 35.92
N GLY A 101 -20.11 0.60 35.40
CA GLY A 101 -19.12 -0.42 35.02
C GLY A 101 -19.27 -1.00 33.62
N ASN A 102 -20.34 -0.68 32.89
CA ASN A 102 -20.51 -1.12 31.51
C ASN A 102 -19.74 -0.21 30.55
N ILE A 103 -19.13 -0.82 29.56
CA ILE A 103 -18.36 -0.16 28.50
C ILE A 103 -18.81 -0.68 27.14
N THR A 104 -18.58 0.12 26.09
CA THR A 104 -18.95 -0.28 24.71
C THR A 104 -18.02 -1.38 24.18
N GLY A 105 -16.77 -1.40 24.60
CA GLY A 105 -15.80 -2.38 24.15
C GLY A 105 -14.38 -2.10 24.61
N TRP A 106 -13.49 -2.97 24.22
CA TRP A 106 -12.06 -2.86 24.45
C TRP A 106 -11.36 -2.52 23.14
N ARG A 107 -10.38 -1.63 23.17
CA ARG A 107 -9.49 -1.38 22.03
C ARG A 107 -8.19 -2.09 22.27
N LEU A 108 -7.80 -2.94 21.32
CA LEU A 108 -6.54 -3.66 21.31
C LEU A 108 -5.56 -2.94 20.38
N TRP A 109 -4.33 -2.79 20.83
CA TRP A 109 -3.22 -2.27 20.04
C TRP A 109 -2.33 -3.42 19.65
N LEU A 110 -2.05 -3.54 18.36
CA LEU A 110 -1.28 -4.64 17.79
C LEU A 110 0.05 -4.10 17.26
N ASP A 111 1.11 -4.88 17.37
CA ASP A 111 2.41 -4.56 16.77
C ASP A 111 2.32 -4.54 15.24
N GLU A 112 1.48 -5.44 14.67
CA GLU A 112 1.18 -5.51 13.23
C GLU A 112 -0.33 -5.33 12.98
N PRO A 113 -0.83 -4.08 12.95
CA PRO A 113 -2.27 -3.81 12.88
C PRO A 113 -2.93 -4.25 11.58
N LEU A 114 -2.16 -4.51 10.54
CA LEU A 114 -2.67 -5.01 9.25
C LEU A 114 -2.89 -6.53 9.23
N LYS A 115 -2.30 -7.28 10.19
CA LYS A 115 -2.44 -8.75 10.31
C LYS A 115 -3.47 -9.15 11.36
N VAL A 116 -4.71 -8.74 11.19
CA VAL A 116 -5.80 -9.02 12.17
C VAL A 116 -6.50 -10.36 11.98
N ASP A 117 -6.24 -11.09 10.89
CA ASP A 117 -7.00 -12.31 10.55
C ASP A 117 -6.91 -13.41 11.62
N SER A 118 -5.74 -13.57 12.26
CA SER A 118 -5.55 -14.56 13.31
C SER A 118 -6.33 -14.24 14.60
N LEU A 119 -6.56 -12.96 14.88
CA LEU A 119 -7.30 -12.49 16.05
C LEU A 119 -8.81 -12.50 15.79
N SER A 120 -9.24 -12.13 14.60
CA SER A 120 -10.67 -12.08 14.24
C SER A 120 -11.34 -13.47 14.25
N GLN A 121 -10.56 -14.56 14.23
CA GLN A 121 -11.04 -15.93 14.33
C GLN A 121 -11.25 -16.42 15.77
N GLN A 122 -10.74 -15.67 16.78
CA GLN A 122 -10.92 -16.07 18.17
C GLN A 122 -12.37 -15.89 18.60
N LYS A 123 -12.88 -16.88 19.37
CA LYS A 123 -14.24 -16.82 19.93
C LYS A 123 -14.31 -15.73 21.00
N LEU A 124 -15.23 -14.82 20.83
CA LEU A 124 -15.56 -13.80 21.81
C LEU A 124 -16.72 -14.27 22.71
N PRO A 125 -16.87 -13.67 23.90
CA PRO A 125 -18.06 -13.83 24.74
C PRO A 125 -19.35 -13.51 23.95
N GLU A 126 -20.45 -14.13 24.34
CA GLU A 126 -21.76 -13.87 23.73
C GLU A 126 -22.11 -12.37 23.77
N GLY A 127 -22.61 -11.85 22.65
CA GLY A 127 -22.95 -10.45 22.50
C GLY A 127 -21.77 -9.53 22.13
N SER A 128 -20.55 -10.05 22.02
CA SER A 128 -19.36 -9.28 21.58
C SER A 128 -19.07 -9.51 20.11
N LYS A 129 -18.59 -8.48 19.43
CA LYS A 129 -18.22 -8.53 18.01
C LYS A 129 -16.84 -7.95 17.82
N TRP A 130 -16.02 -8.61 17.00
CA TRP A 130 -14.80 -8.01 16.48
C TRP A 130 -15.13 -6.86 15.54
N GLN A 131 -14.43 -5.75 15.73
CA GLN A 131 -14.45 -4.62 14.83
C GLN A 131 -13.01 -4.18 14.60
N ASP A 132 -12.56 -4.19 13.36
CA ASP A 132 -11.20 -3.83 13.01
C ASP A 132 -11.16 -2.63 12.04
N TRP A 133 -9.95 -2.27 11.62
CA TRP A 133 -9.75 -1.16 10.70
C TRP A 133 -10.49 -1.33 9.35
N ARG A 134 -10.80 -2.56 8.95
CA ARG A 134 -11.52 -2.86 7.70
C ARG A 134 -12.94 -2.33 7.72
N ASP A 135 -13.59 -2.29 8.86
CA ASP A 135 -14.94 -1.75 9.00
C ASP A 135 -15.00 -0.23 8.73
N ARG A 136 -13.90 0.50 8.99
CA ARG A 136 -13.84 1.96 8.80
C ARG A 136 -13.10 2.38 7.54
N LYS A 137 -12.03 1.68 7.18
CA LYS A 137 -11.10 2.04 6.10
C LYS A 137 -10.98 0.93 5.05
N GLY A 138 -11.82 -0.11 5.10
CA GLY A 138 -11.78 -1.25 4.18
C GLY A 138 -11.91 -0.84 2.72
N GLU A 139 -12.80 0.08 2.42
CA GLU A 139 -13.01 0.60 1.06
C GLU A 139 -11.75 1.31 0.53
N LEU A 140 -11.09 2.12 1.36
CA LEU A 140 -9.82 2.77 1.00
C LEU A 140 -8.73 1.74 0.68
N PHE A 141 -8.56 0.74 1.57
CA PHE A 141 -7.56 -0.31 1.33
C PHE A 141 -7.89 -1.18 0.12
N GLN A 142 -9.18 -1.42 -0.15
CA GLN A 142 -9.62 -2.10 -1.35
C GLN A 142 -9.31 -1.29 -2.61
N ALA A 143 -9.54 0.02 -2.60
CA ALA A 143 -9.20 0.92 -3.70
C ALA A 143 -7.69 0.93 -3.97
N VAL A 144 -6.85 1.05 -2.94
CA VAL A 144 -5.39 0.98 -3.06
C VAL A 144 -4.93 -0.38 -3.59
N ARG A 145 -5.54 -1.49 -3.14
CA ARG A 145 -5.24 -2.82 -3.68
C ARG A 145 -5.61 -2.94 -5.16
N MET A 146 -6.76 -2.40 -5.55
CA MET A 146 -7.20 -2.40 -6.94
C MET A 146 -6.26 -1.57 -7.81
N GLU A 147 -5.85 -0.38 -7.36
CA GLU A 147 -4.85 0.46 -8.02
C GLU A 147 -3.52 -0.28 -8.19
N LYS A 148 -3.00 -0.91 -7.13
CA LYS A 148 -1.77 -1.72 -7.18
C LYS A 148 -1.88 -2.87 -8.19
N ASN A 149 -3.03 -3.54 -8.26
CA ASN A 149 -3.26 -4.61 -9.23
C ASN A 149 -3.30 -4.08 -10.67
N MET A 150 -3.94 -2.93 -10.90
CA MET A 150 -3.96 -2.26 -12.21
C MET A 150 -2.55 -1.84 -12.66
N MET A 151 -1.77 -1.23 -11.75
CA MET A 151 -0.37 -0.89 -12.01
C MET A 151 0.45 -2.15 -12.34
N GLY A 152 0.27 -3.24 -11.58
CA GLY A 152 0.91 -4.53 -11.85
C GLY A 152 0.56 -5.08 -13.22
N LEU A 153 -0.69 -4.96 -13.64
CA LEU A 153 -1.15 -5.39 -14.97
C LEU A 153 -0.51 -4.55 -16.07
N LEU A 154 -0.48 -3.21 -15.93
CA LEU A 154 0.19 -2.32 -16.89
C LEU A 154 1.68 -2.63 -17.02
N LEU A 155 2.37 -2.83 -15.89
CA LEU A 155 3.78 -3.20 -15.91
C LEU A 155 3.99 -4.57 -16.57
N SER A 156 3.13 -5.55 -16.31
CA SER A 156 3.21 -6.88 -16.97
C SER A 156 3.03 -6.78 -18.48
N LEU A 157 2.15 -5.88 -18.95
CA LEU A 157 1.96 -5.63 -20.38
C LEU A 157 3.24 -5.03 -21.02
N ILE A 158 3.89 -4.08 -20.36
CA ILE A 158 5.17 -3.52 -20.83
C ILE A 158 6.23 -4.61 -20.94
N VAL A 159 6.32 -5.49 -19.94
CA VAL A 159 7.23 -6.63 -19.96
C VAL A 159 6.90 -7.60 -21.10
N ALA A 160 5.62 -7.86 -21.35
CA ALA A 160 5.18 -8.71 -22.47
C ALA A 160 5.58 -8.11 -23.82
N VAL A 161 5.42 -6.80 -24.00
CA VAL A 161 5.87 -6.09 -25.23
C VAL A 161 7.40 -6.18 -25.39
N ALA A 162 8.15 -6.02 -24.29
CA ALA A 162 9.60 -6.16 -24.31
C ALA A 162 10.03 -7.59 -24.70
N ALA A 163 9.38 -8.61 -24.13
CA ALA A 163 9.62 -10.01 -24.50
C ALA A 163 9.31 -10.27 -25.99
N PHE A 164 8.20 -9.73 -26.48
CA PHE A 164 7.84 -9.84 -27.90
C PHE A 164 8.88 -9.16 -28.82
N ASN A 165 9.39 -7.99 -28.44
CA ASN A 165 10.47 -7.33 -29.16
C ASN A 165 11.75 -8.19 -29.24
N ILE A 166 12.13 -8.87 -28.15
CA ILE A 166 13.27 -9.80 -28.15
C ILE A 166 13.03 -10.95 -29.15
N ILE A 167 11.83 -11.56 -29.08
CA ILE A 167 11.48 -12.65 -29.99
C ILE A 167 11.55 -12.22 -31.47
N THR A 168 10.99 -11.05 -31.77
CA THR A 168 10.94 -10.53 -33.15
C THR A 168 12.33 -10.16 -33.65
N SER A 169 13.12 -9.45 -32.85
CA SER A 169 14.48 -9.01 -33.21
C SER A 169 15.41 -10.19 -33.46
N LEU A 170 15.39 -11.20 -32.55
CA LEU A 170 16.17 -12.42 -32.76
C LEU A 170 15.65 -13.24 -33.96
N GLY A 171 14.31 -13.26 -34.14
CA GLY A 171 13.72 -13.94 -35.32
C GLY A 171 14.20 -13.37 -36.65
N LEU A 172 14.23 -12.03 -36.76
CA LEU A 172 14.78 -11.35 -37.95
C LEU A 172 16.27 -11.63 -38.13
N MET A 173 17.04 -11.53 -37.04
CA MET A 173 18.49 -11.84 -37.09
C MET A 173 18.75 -13.30 -37.56
N VAL A 174 17.96 -14.25 -37.06
CA VAL A 174 18.04 -15.66 -37.52
C VAL A 174 17.76 -15.77 -39.03
N MET A 175 16.75 -15.04 -39.54
CA MET A 175 16.42 -15.03 -40.95
C MET A 175 17.56 -14.45 -41.82
N GLU A 176 18.15 -13.32 -41.35
CA GLU A 176 19.29 -12.70 -42.07
C GLU A 176 20.54 -13.61 -42.09
N LYS A 177 20.73 -14.42 -41.04
CA LYS A 177 21.89 -15.29 -40.87
C LYS A 177 21.69 -16.73 -41.34
N GLN A 178 20.57 -17.02 -42.02
CA GLN A 178 20.26 -18.40 -42.47
C GLN A 178 21.33 -19.00 -43.35
N GLY A 179 21.91 -18.24 -44.30
CA GLY A 179 22.99 -18.68 -45.14
C GLY A 179 24.26 -19.04 -44.37
N GLU A 180 24.66 -18.17 -43.43
CA GLU A 180 25.83 -18.43 -42.57
C GLU A 180 25.60 -19.67 -41.68
N VAL A 181 24.39 -19.85 -41.14
CA VAL A 181 24.00 -21.01 -40.34
C VAL A 181 24.10 -22.30 -41.20
N ALA A 182 23.62 -22.27 -42.44
CA ALA A 182 23.71 -23.40 -43.35
C ALA A 182 25.17 -23.80 -43.64
N ILE A 183 26.06 -22.82 -43.86
CA ILE A 183 27.49 -23.05 -44.03
C ILE A 183 28.11 -23.69 -42.78
N LEU A 184 27.79 -23.22 -41.60
CA LEU A 184 28.27 -23.76 -40.32
C LEU A 184 27.78 -25.22 -40.12
N GLN A 185 26.56 -25.54 -40.53
CA GLN A 185 26.04 -26.92 -40.50
C GLN A 185 26.78 -27.85 -41.47
N THR A 186 27.13 -27.37 -42.65
CA THR A 186 27.95 -28.16 -43.58
C THR A 186 29.38 -28.40 -43.10
N GLN A 187 29.88 -27.48 -42.25
CA GLN A 187 31.18 -27.65 -41.58
C GLN A 187 31.12 -28.56 -40.33
N GLY A 188 29.94 -29.09 -39.99
CA GLY A 188 29.78 -30.09 -38.94
C GLY A 188 29.25 -29.58 -37.63
N LEU A 189 28.79 -28.31 -37.54
CA LEU A 189 28.11 -27.84 -36.34
C LEU A 189 26.75 -28.53 -36.16
N THR A 190 26.52 -29.01 -34.97
CA THR A 190 25.23 -29.62 -34.62
C THR A 190 24.15 -28.55 -34.37
N PRO A 191 22.86 -28.89 -34.62
CA PRO A 191 21.76 -27.98 -34.34
C PRO A 191 21.75 -27.41 -32.89
N ARG A 192 22.20 -28.21 -31.92
CA ARG A 192 22.31 -27.78 -30.53
C ARG A 192 23.36 -26.68 -30.33
N GLN A 193 24.48 -26.77 -31.02
CA GLN A 193 25.54 -25.74 -30.97
C GLN A 193 25.05 -24.43 -31.58
N ILE A 194 24.33 -24.49 -32.72
CA ILE A 194 23.72 -23.32 -33.34
C ILE A 194 22.69 -22.68 -32.41
N MET A 195 21.80 -23.49 -31.82
CA MET A 195 20.84 -22.99 -30.83
C MET A 195 21.55 -22.27 -29.66
N MET A 196 22.67 -22.84 -29.18
CA MET A 196 23.43 -22.27 -28.08
C MET A 196 24.05 -20.91 -28.43
N VAL A 197 24.55 -20.74 -29.68
CA VAL A 197 25.09 -19.45 -30.14
C VAL A 197 24.03 -18.35 -30.09
N PHE A 198 22.85 -18.58 -30.63
CA PHE A 198 21.77 -17.61 -30.60
C PHE A 198 21.21 -17.38 -29.18
N MET A 199 21.16 -18.44 -28.37
CA MET A 199 20.80 -18.29 -26.95
C MET A 199 21.79 -17.40 -26.17
N VAL A 200 23.09 -17.64 -26.34
CA VAL A 200 24.11 -16.82 -25.66
C VAL A 200 24.02 -15.38 -26.12
N GLN A 201 23.82 -15.15 -27.42
CA GLN A 201 23.69 -13.79 -27.95
C GLN A 201 22.45 -13.06 -27.40
N GLY A 202 21.27 -13.68 -27.45
CA GLY A 202 20.06 -13.08 -26.92
C GLY A 202 20.08 -12.97 -25.39
N ALA A 203 20.60 -13.98 -24.68
CA ALA A 203 20.76 -13.95 -23.24
C ALA A 203 21.70 -12.84 -22.75
N SER A 204 22.85 -12.65 -23.46
CA SER A 204 23.80 -11.59 -23.08
C SER A 204 23.17 -10.21 -23.18
N ALA A 205 22.44 -9.91 -24.25
CA ALA A 205 21.72 -8.66 -24.41
C ALA A 205 20.64 -8.49 -23.31
N GLY A 206 19.87 -9.55 -23.00
CA GLY A 206 18.85 -9.55 -21.96
C GLY A 206 19.43 -9.35 -20.55
N ILE A 207 20.53 -10.02 -20.23
CA ILE A 207 21.21 -9.89 -18.93
C ILE A 207 21.76 -8.46 -18.75
N ILE A 208 22.47 -7.95 -19.75
CA ILE A 208 23.01 -6.58 -19.72
C ILE A 208 21.86 -5.57 -19.58
N GLY A 209 20.80 -5.74 -20.37
CA GLY A 209 19.61 -4.90 -20.30
C GLY A 209 18.93 -4.92 -18.93
N ALA A 210 18.79 -6.10 -18.30
CA ALA A 210 18.20 -6.25 -16.97
C ALA A 210 19.06 -5.56 -15.88
N ILE A 211 20.39 -5.72 -15.94
CA ILE A 211 21.31 -5.08 -14.99
C ILE A 211 21.28 -3.55 -15.14
N LEU A 212 21.37 -3.05 -16.36
CA LEU A 212 21.32 -1.63 -16.64
C LEU A 212 19.96 -1.04 -16.27
N GLY A 213 18.87 -1.72 -16.59
CA GLY A 213 17.51 -1.32 -16.22
C GLY A 213 17.30 -1.25 -14.72
N ALA A 214 17.77 -2.26 -13.97
CA ALA A 214 17.69 -2.28 -12.52
C ALA A 214 18.54 -1.16 -11.89
N ALA A 215 19.76 -0.94 -12.39
CA ALA A 215 20.65 0.12 -11.89
C ALA A 215 20.09 1.52 -12.16
N LEU A 216 19.64 1.79 -13.39
CA LEU A 216 19.02 3.07 -13.76
C LEU A 216 17.71 3.31 -13.01
N GLY A 217 16.86 2.27 -12.89
CA GLY A 217 15.62 2.36 -12.14
C GLY A 217 15.84 2.69 -10.66
N ALA A 218 16.78 2.01 -10.01
CA ALA A 218 17.15 2.27 -8.62
C ALA A 218 17.75 3.68 -8.45
N LEU A 219 18.60 4.11 -9.38
CA LEU A 219 19.19 5.46 -9.37
C LEU A 219 18.11 6.54 -9.53
N LEU A 220 17.21 6.40 -10.49
CA LEU A 220 16.11 7.35 -10.68
C LEU A 220 15.20 7.39 -9.46
N ALA A 221 14.85 6.22 -8.88
CA ALA A 221 14.04 6.15 -7.67
C ALA A 221 14.73 6.82 -6.48
N SER A 222 16.05 6.66 -6.32
CA SER A 222 16.81 7.32 -5.24
C SER A 222 16.88 8.85 -5.39
N GLN A 223 16.88 9.34 -6.62
CA GLN A 223 16.91 10.78 -6.92
C GLN A 223 15.51 11.43 -6.93
N LEU A 224 14.45 10.64 -6.83
CA LEU A 224 13.09 11.15 -6.89
C LEU A 224 12.80 12.21 -5.83
N ASN A 225 13.31 12.04 -4.61
CA ASN A 225 13.17 13.04 -3.53
C ASN A 225 13.88 14.37 -3.86
N ASN A 226 14.97 14.35 -4.62
CA ASN A 226 15.68 15.56 -5.06
C ASN A 226 14.97 16.23 -6.25
N LEU A 227 14.22 15.47 -7.04
CA LEU A 227 13.42 15.98 -8.16
C LEU A 227 12.03 16.48 -7.70
N MET A 228 11.62 16.16 -6.46
CA MET A 228 10.34 16.56 -5.88
C MET A 228 10.06 18.06 -5.91
N PRO A 229 11.02 19.00 -5.71
CA PRO A 229 10.72 20.42 -5.83
C PRO A 229 10.24 20.83 -7.24
N ILE A 230 10.67 20.10 -8.26
CA ILE A 230 10.27 20.35 -9.66
C ILE A 230 8.93 19.66 -9.97
N ILE A 231 8.75 18.45 -9.49
CA ILE A 231 7.55 17.62 -9.72
C ILE A 231 6.41 18.02 -8.75
N GLY A 232 6.74 18.49 -7.56
CA GLY A 232 5.79 18.90 -6.52
C GLY A 232 4.92 20.09 -6.92
N VAL A 233 5.39 20.93 -7.85
CA VAL A 233 4.57 21.97 -8.49
C VAL A 233 3.44 21.35 -9.31
N LEU A 234 3.63 20.13 -9.85
CA LEU A 234 2.63 19.37 -10.61
C LEU A 234 1.73 18.47 -9.74
N LEU A 235 2.20 18.09 -8.54
CA LEU A 235 1.55 17.13 -7.64
C LEU A 235 1.04 17.75 -6.32
N ASP A 236 0.82 19.07 -6.31
CA ASP A 236 0.23 19.81 -5.17
C ASP A 236 0.94 19.58 -3.82
N GLY A 237 2.27 19.43 -3.86
CA GLY A 237 3.13 19.38 -2.66
C GLY A 237 3.12 18.06 -1.88
N ALA A 238 2.50 17.00 -2.39
CA ALA A 238 2.50 15.70 -1.72
C ALA A 238 3.90 15.06 -1.78
N ALA A 239 4.55 14.92 -0.62
CA ALA A 239 5.78 14.16 -0.51
C ALA A 239 5.49 12.67 -0.72
N LEU A 240 6.06 12.07 -1.77
CA LEU A 240 5.96 10.64 -2.00
C LEU A 240 7.04 9.91 -1.17
N PRO A 241 6.68 9.08 -0.19
CA PRO A 241 7.66 8.28 0.53
C PRO A 241 8.24 7.22 -0.41
N VAL A 242 9.47 7.43 -0.87
CA VAL A 242 10.19 6.45 -1.70
C VAL A 242 10.96 5.52 -0.78
N ALA A 243 10.51 4.27 -0.69
CA ALA A 243 11.23 3.18 -0.02
C ALA A 243 11.80 2.25 -1.10
N ILE A 244 13.12 2.20 -1.22
CA ILE A 244 13.81 1.26 -2.11
C ILE A 244 14.22 0.06 -1.27
N GLU A 245 13.60 -1.09 -1.53
CA GLU A 245 13.98 -2.35 -0.93
C GLU A 245 14.97 -3.08 -1.85
N PRO A 246 16.25 -3.23 -1.48
CA PRO A 246 17.26 -3.85 -2.34
C PRO A 246 16.89 -5.27 -2.78
N LEU A 247 16.23 -6.01 -1.92
CA LEU A 247 15.77 -7.37 -2.22
C LEU A 247 14.75 -7.39 -3.36
N GLN A 248 13.81 -6.44 -3.39
CA GLN A 248 12.82 -6.34 -4.47
C GLN A 248 13.50 -6.00 -5.81
N VAL A 249 14.49 -5.10 -5.81
CA VAL A 249 15.25 -4.75 -7.03
C VAL A 249 15.97 -5.98 -7.58
N ILE A 250 16.61 -6.79 -6.72
CA ILE A 250 17.29 -8.02 -7.12
C ILE A 250 16.28 -9.02 -7.70
N VAL A 251 15.15 -9.23 -7.05
CA VAL A 251 14.10 -10.14 -7.53
C VAL A 251 13.57 -9.71 -8.89
N ILE A 252 13.30 -8.43 -9.10
CA ILE A 252 12.85 -7.88 -10.38
C ILE A 252 13.90 -8.11 -11.47
N ALA A 253 15.18 -7.86 -11.18
CA ALA A 253 16.27 -8.09 -12.12
C ALA A 253 16.39 -9.57 -12.49
N LEU A 254 16.28 -10.49 -11.54
CA LEU A 254 16.31 -11.94 -11.77
C LEU A 254 15.12 -12.40 -12.63
N VAL A 255 13.92 -11.90 -12.34
CA VAL A 255 12.72 -12.20 -13.14
C VAL A 255 12.86 -11.65 -14.56
N ALA A 256 13.37 -10.45 -14.74
CA ALA A 256 13.63 -9.87 -16.05
C ALA A 256 14.66 -10.71 -16.86
N MET A 257 15.74 -11.15 -16.21
CA MET A 257 16.70 -12.08 -16.85
C MET A 257 16.07 -13.41 -17.24
N ALA A 258 15.23 -13.99 -16.37
CA ALA A 258 14.52 -15.24 -16.67
C ALA A 258 13.57 -15.07 -17.88
N ILE A 259 12.81 -13.98 -17.94
CA ILE A 259 11.92 -13.68 -19.06
C ILE A 259 12.73 -13.48 -20.36
N ALA A 260 13.86 -12.78 -20.31
CA ALA A 260 14.73 -12.60 -21.46
C ALA A 260 15.25 -13.96 -21.98
N LEU A 261 15.72 -14.85 -21.09
CA LEU A 261 16.16 -16.19 -21.44
C LEU A 261 15.04 -17.02 -22.08
N LEU A 262 13.84 -17.00 -21.49
CA LEU A 262 12.68 -17.72 -22.05
C LEU A 262 12.28 -17.18 -23.43
N SER A 263 12.32 -15.85 -23.61
CA SER A 263 12.00 -15.19 -24.88
C SER A 263 13.00 -15.54 -26.00
N THR A 264 14.26 -15.83 -25.64
CA THR A 264 15.29 -16.23 -26.62
C THR A 264 15.18 -17.69 -27.04
N LEU A 265 14.49 -18.52 -26.29
CA LEU A 265 14.42 -19.97 -26.52
C LEU A 265 13.74 -20.31 -27.84
N TYR A 266 12.61 -19.69 -28.14
CA TYR A 266 11.83 -19.95 -29.36
C TYR A 266 12.60 -19.59 -30.66
N PRO A 267 13.15 -18.36 -30.81
CA PRO A 267 13.93 -18.01 -32.00
C PRO A 267 15.18 -18.88 -32.17
N SER A 268 15.88 -19.19 -31.08
CA SER A 268 17.08 -20.02 -31.09
C SER A 268 16.78 -21.46 -31.52
N TRP A 269 15.66 -22.03 -31.07
CA TRP A 269 15.20 -23.33 -31.51
C TRP A 269 14.85 -23.34 -33.01
N ARG A 270 14.18 -22.28 -33.48
CA ARG A 270 13.85 -22.12 -34.90
C ARG A 270 15.09 -22.00 -35.75
N ALA A 271 16.15 -21.31 -35.34
CA ALA A 271 17.43 -21.22 -35.98
C ALA A 271 18.09 -22.62 -36.18
N ALA A 272 18.03 -23.45 -35.15
CA ALA A 272 18.58 -24.80 -35.16
C ALA A 272 17.80 -25.76 -36.06
N ALA A 273 16.53 -25.51 -36.34
CA ALA A 273 15.66 -26.34 -37.17
C ALA A 273 15.78 -26.04 -38.69
N THR A 274 16.57 -25.04 -39.09
CA THR A 274 16.78 -24.68 -40.50
C THR A 274 17.50 -25.81 -41.23
N GLN A 275 16.93 -26.27 -42.35
CA GLN A 275 17.55 -27.33 -43.18
C GLN A 275 18.52 -26.70 -44.19
N PRO A 276 19.81 -27.16 -44.27
CA PRO A 276 20.81 -26.59 -45.17
C PRO A 276 20.42 -26.64 -46.65
N ALA A 277 19.70 -27.71 -47.04
CA ALA A 277 19.28 -27.92 -48.40
C ALA A 277 18.24 -26.91 -48.93
N GLU A 278 17.39 -26.35 -48.05
CA GLU A 278 16.43 -25.32 -48.44
C GLU A 278 17.07 -23.93 -48.47
N ALA A 279 17.98 -23.64 -47.54
CA ALA A 279 18.64 -22.33 -47.45
C ALA A 279 19.56 -22.02 -48.65
N LEU A 280 20.25 -23.08 -49.19
CA LEU A 280 21.15 -22.94 -50.34
C LEU A 280 20.43 -22.98 -51.70
N ARG A 281 19.13 -23.28 -51.73
CA ARG A 281 18.34 -23.34 -52.98
C ARG A 281 17.78 -21.97 -53.40
N TYR A 282 17.75 -21.02 -52.51
CA TYR A 282 17.17 -19.68 -52.74
C TYR A 282 18.23 -18.59 -52.96
N GLU A 283 19.52 -18.90 -53.02
CA GLU A 283 20.58 -18.07 -53.61
C GLU A 283 20.81 -18.48 -55.09
#